data_299b8235ea005656f707cccebd6a2a5c
#
_entry.id   299b8235ea005656f707cccebd6a2a5c
#
_cell.length_a   1.000
_cell.length_b   1.000
_cell.length_c   1.000
_cell.angle_alpha   90.00
_cell.angle_beta   90.00
_cell.angle_gamma   90.00
#
_symmetry.space_group_name_H-M   'P 1'
#
loop_
_entity.id
_entity.type
_entity.pdbx_description
1 polymer ?
#
loop_
_entity_poly.entity_id
_entity_poly.type
_entity_poly.pdbx_seq_one_letter_code
_entity_poly.pdbx_strand_id
1 'polypeptide(L)'
;MNERPGNQLFDAYFTARDMREVFCDQGRVQAMLDFESALARAEARVGLIPQSAVAPIGAACQAGLYDFAVLGEAIATAGNSAIPLVKALGKQVAVQDAEAERYVHLGATSQDVMDTGLVLQLRRALELIEHDLAQLAQTLATQAQRYVATPLAGRTWLQHATPVTLGMKIAGWLGAVTRSRQRLQELKPRLLVLQFGGASGTLAALGEQAMPIARALADELHLTLPEQPWHTQRDRLVEFGSVLGLIAGSLGKLGRDISLLMQTEAGEVFEPSAPGKGGSSTMPHKRNPVGAAVLIGAATRVPGLLSTLFSAMPQEHERSLGLWHAEWETLPEICCLVSGSLKQALLVVDGLEVDADRMARNLNLTQGLVLAEAVSIVLAQRVGRDTAHHLLEQCCKRAVAEQRHLRAVLGDEPQVTAELSATELDHLLNPAHYLGQAHTWVERAVAEHVAFSA
;
A
#
# COMPACT_ATOMS: atom_id res chain seq x y z
N MET A 1 -21.51 1.82 -17.90
CA MET A 1 -20.81 1.48 -16.66
C MET A 1 -20.98 -0.03 -16.47
N ASN A 2 -19.95 -0.80 -16.81
CA ASN A 2 -19.94 -2.24 -16.53
C ASN A 2 -19.56 -2.45 -15.07
N GLU A 3 -20.56 -2.36 -14.20
CA GLU A 3 -20.41 -2.67 -12.79
C GLU A 3 -20.47 -4.20 -12.64
N ARG A 4 -19.49 -4.78 -11.96
CA ARG A 4 -19.53 -6.21 -11.63
C ARG A 4 -20.82 -6.49 -10.87
N PRO A 5 -21.73 -7.33 -11.37
CA PRO A 5 -22.91 -7.68 -10.61
C PRO A 5 -22.50 -8.31 -9.27
N GLY A 6 -22.93 -7.74 -8.16
CA GLY A 6 -22.81 -8.34 -6.84
C GLY A 6 -21.80 -7.71 -5.86
N ASN A 7 -20.90 -6.81 -6.29
CA ASN A 7 -19.89 -6.22 -5.38
C ASN A 7 -20.01 -4.71 -5.14
N GLN A 8 -20.99 -4.04 -5.72
CA GLN A 8 -21.13 -2.57 -5.67
C GLN A 8 -21.14 -2.01 -4.24
N LEU A 9 -21.78 -2.70 -3.30
CA LEU A 9 -21.88 -2.24 -1.92
C LEU A 9 -20.54 -2.25 -1.19
N PHE A 10 -19.74 -3.29 -1.36
CA PHE A 10 -18.48 -3.46 -0.64
C PHE A 10 -17.30 -2.83 -1.38
N ASP A 11 -17.29 -2.83 -2.71
CA ASP A 11 -16.25 -2.20 -3.50
C ASP A 11 -16.14 -0.70 -3.20
N ALA A 12 -17.28 -0.02 -3.02
CA ALA A 12 -17.28 1.39 -2.66
C ALA A 12 -16.63 1.68 -1.28
N TYR A 13 -16.63 0.70 -0.38
CA TYR A 13 -16.05 0.83 0.96
C TYR A 13 -14.57 0.43 1.02
N PHE A 14 -14.19 -0.68 0.34
CA PHE A 14 -12.85 -1.25 0.47
C PHE A 14 -11.87 -0.85 -0.64
N THR A 15 -12.35 -0.30 -1.75
CA THR A 15 -11.54 -0.06 -2.95
C THR A 15 -11.69 1.37 -3.46
N ALA A 16 -10.72 1.86 -4.25
CA ALA A 16 -10.79 3.16 -4.88
C ALA A 16 -11.43 3.06 -6.28
N ARG A 17 -12.25 4.05 -6.66
CA ARG A 17 -12.96 4.05 -7.93
C ARG A 17 -12.00 4.08 -9.13
N ASP A 18 -11.00 4.95 -9.10
CA ASP A 18 -9.98 5.09 -10.15
C ASP A 18 -9.22 3.78 -10.40
N MET A 19 -8.91 3.03 -9.35
CA MET A 19 -8.27 1.72 -9.46
C MET A 19 -9.23 0.66 -10.03
N ARG A 20 -10.51 0.68 -9.65
CA ARG A 20 -11.52 -0.21 -10.25
C ARG A 20 -11.69 0.04 -11.73
N GLU A 21 -11.61 1.31 -12.18
CA GLU A 21 -11.68 1.67 -13.60
C GLU A 21 -10.51 1.08 -14.40
N VAL A 22 -9.31 0.96 -13.80
CA VAL A 22 -8.16 0.28 -14.43
C VAL A 22 -8.44 -1.19 -14.69
N PHE A 23 -9.07 -1.90 -13.74
CA PHE A 23 -9.26 -3.35 -13.81
C PHE A 23 -10.67 -3.80 -14.14
N CYS A 24 -11.57 -2.88 -14.53
CA CYS A 24 -12.89 -3.26 -15.06
C CYS A 24 -12.76 -3.89 -16.47
N ASP A 25 -13.82 -4.50 -16.95
CA ASP A 25 -13.84 -5.16 -18.26
C ASP A 25 -13.41 -4.21 -19.39
N GLN A 26 -13.90 -2.97 -19.35
CA GLN A 26 -13.49 -1.95 -20.34
C GLN A 26 -11.98 -1.65 -20.26
N GLY A 27 -11.40 -1.51 -19.06
CA GLY A 27 -9.98 -1.28 -18.88
C GLY A 27 -9.13 -2.46 -19.35
N ARG A 28 -9.57 -3.69 -19.06
CA ARG A 28 -8.88 -4.91 -19.52
C ARG A 28 -8.92 -5.06 -21.03
N VAL A 29 -10.09 -4.88 -21.64
CA VAL A 29 -10.24 -4.96 -23.09
C VAL A 29 -9.44 -3.85 -23.77
N GLN A 30 -9.48 -2.62 -23.25
CA GLN A 30 -8.69 -1.53 -23.83
C GLN A 30 -7.20 -1.81 -23.79
N ALA A 31 -6.66 -2.29 -22.68
CA ALA A 31 -5.24 -2.61 -22.57
C ALA A 31 -4.80 -3.72 -23.56
N MET A 32 -5.63 -4.72 -23.80
CA MET A 32 -5.39 -5.74 -24.84
C MET A 32 -5.46 -5.14 -26.24
N LEU A 33 -6.38 -4.25 -26.51
CA LEU A 33 -6.51 -3.55 -27.80
C LEU A 33 -5.37 -2.55 -28.03
N ASP A 34 -4.84 -1.92 -26.99
CA ASP A 34 -3.65 -1.06 -27.07
C ASP A 34 -2.43 -1.87 -27.52
N PHE A 35 -2.28 -3.11 -27.03
CA PHE A 35 -1.27 -4.04 -27.52
C PHE A 35 -1.45 -4.34 -29.03
N GLU A 36 -2.64 -4.69 -29.48
CA GLU A 36 -2.93 -5.02 -30.88
C GLU A 36 -2.67 -3.84 -31.81
N SER A 37 -3.08 -2.65 -31.41
CA SER A 37 -2.81 -1.41 -32.14
C SER A 37 -1.31 -1.09 -32.25
N ALA A 38 -0.57 -1.29 -31.15
CA ALA A 38 0.87 -1.10 -31.11
C ALA A 38 1.61 -2.16 -31.94
N LEU A 39 1.14 -3.43 -31.92
CA LEU A 39 1.69 -4.52 -32.72
C LEU A 39 1.58 -4.17 -34.22
N ALA A 40 0.42 -3.75 -34.69
CA ALA A 40 0.23 -3.36 -36.08
C ALA A 40 1.16 -2.20 -36.50
N ARG A 41 1.36 -1.19 -35.64
CA ARG A 41 2.33 -0.11 -35.91
C ARG A 41 3.77 -0.62 -35.95
N ALA A 42 4.15 -1.49 -35.01
CA ALA A 42 5.48 -2.07 -34.95
C ALA A 42 5.80 -2.92 -36.20
N GLU A 43 4.85 -3.74 -36.62
CA GLU A 43 4.97 -4.58 -37.83
C GLU A 43 5.06 -3.77 -39.12
N ALA A 44 4.23 -2.70 -39.24
CA ALA A 44 4.33 -1.79 -40.36
C ALA A 44 5.64 -1.01 -40.39
N ARG A 45 6.15 -0.59 -39.22
CA ARG A 45 7.44 0.12 -39.10
C ARG A 45 8.62 -0.71 -39.60
N VAL A 46 8.57 -2.03 -39.46
CA VAL A 46 9.62 -2.94 -39.96
C VAL A 46 9.28 -3.49 -41.34
N GLY A 47 8.14 -3.16 -41.92
CA GLY A 47 7.75 -3.58 -43.26
C GLY A 47 7.18 -4.98 -43.37
N LEU A 48 6.75 -5.61 -42.24
CA LEU A 48 6.09 -6.91 -42.28
C LEU A 48 4.66 -6.80 -42.84
N ILE A 49 3.96 -5.75 -42.46
CA ILE A 49 2.60 -5.44 -42.95
C ILE A 49 2.59 -4.08 -43.69
N PRO A 50 1.64 -3.86 -44.60
CA PRO A 50 1.53 -2.58 -45.29
C PRO A 50 1.10 -1.47 -44.31
N GLN A 51 1.65 -0.25 -44.49
CA GLN A 51 1.31 0.93 -43.71
C GLN A 51 -0.20 1.26 -43.77
N SER A 52 -0.88 0.93 -44.86
CA SER A 52 -2.33 1.10 -44.99
C SER A 52 -3.17 0.30 -44.01
N ALA A 53 -2.67 -0.81 -43.47
CA ALA A 53 -3.37 -1.63 -42.49
C ALA A 53 -3.42 -1.01 -41.09
N VAL A 54 -2.50 -0.11 -40.77
CA VAL A 54 -2.37 0.45 -39.41
C VAL A 54 -3.60 1.27 -39.00
N ALA A 55 -4.09 2.13 -39.89
CA ALA A 55 -5.22 3.02 -39.54
C ALA A 55 -6.55 2.25 -39.30
N PRO A 56 -6.97 1.30 -40.17
CA PRO A 56 -8.16 0.48 -39.92
C PRO A 56 -8.05 -0.35 -38.63
N ILE A 57 -6.88 -0.98 -38.36
CA ILE A 57 -6.66 -1.75 -37.14
C ILE A 57 -6.74 -0.83 -35.91
N GLY A 58 -6.03 0.29 -35.92
CA GLY A 58 -6.05 1.25 -34.82
C GLY A 58 -7.43 1.83 -34.54
N ALA A 59 -8.24 2.13 -35.57
CA ALA A 59 -9.59 2.65 -35.41
C ALA A 59 -10.54 1.64 -34.75
N ALA A 60 -10.33 0.33 -34.97
CA ALA A 60 -11.09 -0.75 -34.34
C ALA A 60 -10.63 -1.06 -32.91
N CYS A 61 -9.44 -0.60 -32.48
CA CYS A 61 -8.88 -0.85 -31.15
C CYS A 61 -9.45 0.07 -30.07
N GLN A 62 -10.75 0.16 -29.96
CA GLN A 62 -11.47 0.93 -28.92
C GLN A 62 -12.46 0.05 -28.19
N ALA A 63 -12.29 -0.13 -26.88
CA ALA A 63 -13.11 -1.05 -26.06
C ALA A 63 -14.62 -0.76 -26.14
N GLY A 64 -15.00 0.51 -26.33
CA GLY A 64 -16.41 0.91 -26.48
C GLY A 64 -17.14 0.37 -27.73
N LEU A 65 -16.41 -0.23 -28.66
CA LEU A 65 -16.98 -0.85 -29.87
C LEU A 65 -17.46 -2.29 -29.65
N TYR A 66 -17.19 -2.88 -28.47
CA TYR A 66 -17.42 -4.29 -28.18
C TYR A 66 -18.53 -4.47 -27.16
N ASP A 67 -19.37 -5.47 -27.38
CA ASP A 67 -20.38 -5.92 -26.43
C ASP A 67 -19.74 -6.90 -25.42
N PHE A 68 -19.61 -6.45 -24.17
CA PHE A 68 -18.97 -7.23 -23.12
C PHE A 68 -19.78 -8.46 -22.70
N ALA A 69 -21.12 -8.46 -22.86
CA ALA A 69 -21.93 -9.63 -22.57
C ALA A 69 -21.63 -10.74 -23.58
N VAL A 70 -21.61 -10.39 -24.88
CA VAL A 70 -21.25 -11.32 -25.95
C VAL A 70 -19.80 -11.81 -25.82
N LEU A 71 -18.87 -10.93 -25.50
CA LEU A 71 -17.48 -11.32 -25.23
C LEU A 71 -17.38 -12.27 -24.05
N GLY A 72 -18.09 -12.00 -22.94
CA GLY A 72 -18.06 -12.83 -21.74
C GLY A 72 -18.53 -14.27 -21.99
N GLU A 73 -19.61 -14.47 -22.75
CA GLU A 73 -20.06 -15.81 -23.15
C GLU A 73 -19.03 -16.53 -24.03
N ALA A 74 -18.42 -15.80 -24.97
CA ALA A 74 -17.40 -16.36 -25.84
C ALA A 74 -16.12 -16.71 -25.07
N ILE A 75 -15.71 -15.90 -24.09
CA ILE A 75 -14.56 -16.13 -23.19
C ILE A 75 -14.79 -17.39 -22.34
N ALA A 76 -15.97 -17.56 -21.77
CA ALA A 76 -16.32 -18.76 -21.00
C ALA A 76 -16.19 -20.05 -21.84
N THR A 77 -16.47 -19.98 -23.13
CA THR A 77 -16.29 -21.08 -24.05
C THR A 77 -14.84 -21.30 -24.49
N ALA A 78 -14.10 -20.20 -24.75
CA ALA A 78 -12.73 -20.24 -25.27
C ALA A 78 -11.66 -20.51 -24.20
N GLY A 79 -11.98 -20.25 -22.91
CA GLY A 79 -11.07 -20.42 -21.80
C GLY A 79 -10.03 -19.30 -21.65
N ASN A 80 -10.06 -18.26 -22.49
CA ASN A 80 -9.26 -17.03 -22.34
C ASN A 80 -9.91 -15.84 -23.05
N SER A 81 -9.51 -14.62 -22.72
CA SER A 81 -10.09 -13.39 -23.23
C SER A 81 -9.55 -12.96 -24.61
N ALA A 82 -8.34 -13.35 -24.97
CA ALA A 82 -7.68 -12.86 -26.19
C ALA A 82 -8.31 -13.46 -27.46
N ILE A 83 -8.60 -14.77 -27.50
CA ILE A 83 -9.15 -15.42 -28.72
C ILE A 83 -10.49 -14.79 -29.14
N PRO A 84 -11.49 -14.61 -28.27
CA PRO A 84 -12.75 -13.95 -28.65
C PRO A 84 -12.57 -12.49 -29.03
N LEU A 85 -11.68 -11.76 -28.30
CA LEU A 85 -11.43 -10.34 -28.59
C LEU A 85 -10.76 -10.15 -29.94
N VAL A 86 -9.70 -10.93 -30.26
CA VAL A 86 -9.00 -10.86 -31.56
C VAL A 86 -9.94 -11.20 -32.71
N LYS A 87 -10.83 -12.20 -32.53
CA LYS A 87 -11.85 -12.55 -33.53
C LYS A 87 -12.85 -11.42 -33.72
N ALA A 88 -13.25 -10.73 -32.65
CA ALA A 88 -14.14 -9.58 -32.71
C ALA A 88 -13.43 -8.37 -33.36
N LEU A 89 -12.16 -8.14 -33.02
CA LEU A 89 -11.32 -7.09 -33.63
C LEU A 89 -11.21 -7.30 -35.16
N GLY A 90 -10.88 -8.53 -35.60
CA GLY A 90 -10.81 -8.84 -37.04
C GLY A 90 -12.11 -8.48 -37.76
N LYS A 91 -13.28 -8.84 -37.19
CA LYS A 91 -14.57 -8.47 -37.76
C LYS A 91 -14.79 -6.96 -37.84
N GLN A 92 -14.38 -6.19 -36.82
CA GLN A 92 -14.49 -4.72 -36.84
C GLN A 92 -13.54 -4.10 -37.87
N VAL A 93 -12.33 -4.63 -38.01
CA VAL A 93 -11.37 -4.18 -39.04
C VAL A 93 -11.91 -4.48 -40.43
N ALA A 94 -12.46 -5.70 -40.67
CA ALA A 94 -12.98 -6.11 -41.96
C ALA A 94 -14.15 -5.21 -42.47
N VAL A 95 -14.91 -4.60 -41.56
CA VAL A 95 -15.95 -3.62 -41.93
C VAL A 95 -15.35 -2.38 -42.59
N GLN A 96 -14.13 -1.98 -42.20
CA GLN A 96 -13.45 -0.81 -42.75
C GLN A 96 -12.52 -1.18 -43.91
N ASP A 97 -11.77 -2.28 -43.75
CA ASP A 97 -10.82 -2.77 -44.74
C ASP A 97 -10.61 -4.29 -44.59
N ALA A 98 -11.16 -5.07 -45.52
CA ALA A 98 -11.09 -6.54 -45.52
C ALA A 98 -9.66 -7.05 -45.77
N GLU A 99 -8.78 -6.28 -46.42
CA GLU A 99 -7.37 -6.65 -46.58
C GLU A 99 -6.59 -6.45 -45.28
N ALA A 100 -6.89 -5.39 -44.53
CA ALA A 100 -6.24 -5.10 -43.24
C ALA A 100 -6.54 -6.16 -42.17
N GLU A 101 -7.72 -6.83 -42.23
CA GLU A 101 -8.07 -7.90 -41.28
C GLU A 101 -7.01 -9.02 -41.25
N ARG A 102 -6.37 -9.33 -42.37
CA ARG A 102 -5.36 -10.38 -42.48
C ARG A 102 -4.12 -10.16 -41.62
N TYR A 103 -3.91 -8.92 -41.17
CA TYR A 103 -2.75 -8.52 -40.40
C TYR A 103 -3.06 -8.34 -38.92
N VAL A 104 -4.29 -8.58 -38.48
CA VAL A 104 -4.66 -8.52 -37.06
C VAL A 104 -3.98 -9.66 -36.32
N HIS A 105 -3.29 -9.33 -35.19
CA HIS A 105 -2.69 -10.31 -34.29
C HIS A 105 -1.60 -11.19 -34.94
N LEU A 106 -0.89 -10.68 -35.94
CA LEU A 106 0.08 -11.47 -36.68
C LEU A 106 1.29 -11.84 -35.81
N GLY A 107 1.60 -13.14 -35.74
CA GLY A 107 2.76 -13.66 -34.98
C GLY A 107 2.67 -13.63 -33.45
N ALA A 108 1.64 -12.99 -32.87
CA ALA A 108 1.42 -12.98 -31.44
C ALA A 108 0.65 -14.23 -30.94
N THR A 109 0.59 -14.40 -29.62
CA THR A 109 -0.24 -15.41 -28.97
C THR A 109 -1.15 -14.77 -27.91
N SER A 110 -2.19 -15.48 -27.51
CA SER A 110 -3.14 -15.01 -26.49
C SER A 110 -2.47 -14.50 -25.23
N GLN A 111 -1.41 -15.14 -24.76
CA GLN A 111 -0.71 -14.75 -23.54
C GLN A 111 0.10 -13.47 -23.74
N ASP A 112 0.64 -13.21 -24.93
CA ASP A 112 1.33 -11.95 -25.24
C ASP A 112 0.38 -10.75 -25.06
N VAL A 113 -0.83 -10.87 -25.58
CA VAL A 113 -1.88 -9.83 -25.47
C VAL A 113 -2.32 -9.64 -24.02
N MET A 114 -2.60 -10.74 -23.31
CA MET A 114 -3.14 -10.69 -21.97
C MET A 114 -2.10 -10.22 -20.95
N ASP A 115 -0.87 -10.74 -21.02
CA ASP A 115 0.19 -10.37 -20.08
C ASP A 115 0.68 -8.93 -20.34
N THR A 116 0.91 -8.54 -21.60
CA THR A 116 1.26 -7.14 -21.90
C THR A 116 0.11 -6.19 -21.59
N GLY A 117 -1.14 -6.57 -21.90
CA GLY A 117 -2.31 -5.82 -21.47
C GLY A 117 -2.36 -5.63 -19.94
N LEU A 118 -2.06 -6.69 -19.18
CA LEU A 118 -1.93 -6.59 -17.72
C LEU A 118 -0.81 -5.63 -17.32
N VAL A 119 0.38 -5.69 -17.95
CA VAL A 119 1.48 -4.76 -17.65
C VAL A 119 1.07 -3.30 -17.90
N LEU A 120 0.30 -3.01 -18.95
CA LEU A 120 -0.22 -1.68 -19.20
C LEU A 120 -1.21 -1.22 -18.11
N GLN A 121 -2.06 -2.12 -17.63
CA GLN A 121 -2.93 -1.85 -16.47
C GLN A 121 -2.12 -1.64 -15.20
N LEU A 122 -1.09 -2.46 -14.94
CA LEU A 122 -0.21 -2.33 -13.78
C LEU A 122 0.60 -1.03 -13.81
N ARG A 123 1.00 -0.53 -14.97
CA ARG A 123 1.61 0.80 -15.11
C ARG A 123 0.67 1.88 -14.59
N ARG A 124 -0.59 1.85 -14.99
CA ARG A 124 -1.59 2.81 -14.52
C ARG A 124 -1.89 2.65 -13.03
N ALA A 125 -2.01 1.42 -12.55
CA ALA A 125 -2.18 1.12 -11.13
C ALA A 125 -1.01 1.64 -10.28
N LEU A 126 0.22 1.45 -10.76
CA LEU A 126 1.44 1.93 -10.11
C LEU A 126 1.46 3.46 -10.00
N GLU A 127 1.10 4.19 -11.08
CA GLU A 127 0.98 5.66 -11.07
C GLU A 127 0.00 6.15 -9.99
N LEU A 128 -1.16 5.50 -9.87
CA LEU A 128 -2.16 5.85 -8.84
C LEU A 128 -1.63 5.58 -7.43
N ILE A 129 -1.00 4.43 -7.20
CA ILE A 129 -0.45 4.05 -5.90
C ILE A 129 0.70 4.98 -5.51
N GLU A 130 1.60 5.31 -6.43
CA GLU A 130 2.71 6.23 -6.18
C GLU A 130 2.23 7.63 -5.84
N HIS A 131 1.23 8.11 -6.57
CA HIS A 131 0.60 9.40 -6.28
C HIS A 131 0.04 9.44 -4.85
N ASP A 132 -0.76 8.44 -4.48
CA ASP A 132 -1.38 8.38 -3.16
C ASP A 132 -0.35 8.20 -2.04
N LEU A 133 0.70 7.40 -2.25
CA LEU A 133 1.80 7.24 -1.30
C LEU A 133 2.60 8.54 -1.13
N ALA A 134 2.80 9.31 -2.20
CA ALA A 134 3.47 10.60 -2.13
C ALA A 134 2.67 11.60 -1.29
N GLN A 135 1.36 11.69 -1.52
CA GLN A 135 0.47 12.53 -0.74
C GLN A 135 0.45 12.10 0.75
N LEU A 136 0.33 10.78 1.01
CA LEU A 136 0.33 10.26 2.38
C LEU A 136 1.66 10.56 3.09
N ALA A 137 2.80 10.38 2.42
CA ALA A 137 4.11 10.71 2.99
C ALA A 137 4.22 12.19 3.35
N GLN A 138 3.77 13.09 2.47
CA GLN A 138 3.78 14.53 2.73
C GLN A 138 2.88 14.90 3.93
N THR A 139 1.68 14.33 3.99
CA THR A 139 0.76 14.57 5.11
C THR A 139 1.33 14.04 6.43
N LEU A 140 1.90 12.83 6.42
CA LEU A 140 2.56 12.25 7.60
C LEU A 140 3.76 13.09 8.05
N ALA A 141 4.57 13.62 7.14
CA ALA A 141 5.70 14.49 7.47
C ALA A 141 5.21 15.77 8.17
N THR A 142 4.17 16.40 7.65
CA THR A 142 3.56 17.59 8.24
C THR A 142 3.01 17.31 9.63
N GLN A 143 2.27 16.21 9.81
CA GLN A 143 1.72 15.84 11.12
C GLN A 143 2.80 15.42 12.12
N ALA A 144 3.86 14.73 11.67
CA ALA A 144 4.98 14.35 12.54
C ALA A 144 5.68 15.60 13.11
N GLN A 145 5.92 16.62 12.27
CA GLN A 145 6.48 17.89 12.70
C GLN A 145 5.53 18.66 13.64
N ARG A 146 4.24 18.70 13.31
CA ARG A 146 3.24 19.38 14.12
C ARG A 146 3.19 18.86 15.56
N TYR A 147 3.32 17.55 15.74
CA TYR A 147 3.21 16.88 17.03
C TYR A 147 4.54 16.39 17.60
N VAL A 148 5.66 16.94 17.12
CA VAL A 148 7.02 16.56 17.54
C VAL A 148 7.24 16.66 19.05
N ALA A 149 6.62 17.64 19.70
CA ALA A 149 6.75 17.91 21.13
C ALA A 149 5.51 17.48 21.95
N THR A 150 4.54 16.76 21.36
CA THR A 150 3.32 16.33 22.05
C THR A 150 3.54 15.00 22.77
N PRO A 151 3.70 14.96 24.11
CA PRO A 151 4.00 13.74 24.82
C PRO A 151 2.75 12.88 24.99
N LEU A 152 2.93 11.56 24.90
CA LEU A 152 1.92 10.56 25.25
C LEU A 152 2.59 9.33 25.86
N ALA A 153 1.80 8.48 26.52
CA ALA A 153 2.31 7.23 27.06
C ALA A 153 2.80 6.31 25.92
N GLY A 154 4.06 5.90 25.95
CA GLY A 154 4.50 4.75 25.20
C GLY A 154 3.73 3.52 25.68
N ARG A 155 3.47 2.57 24.78
CA ARG A 155 2.76 1.33 25.15
C ARG A 155 3.53 0.14 24.62
N THR A 156 4.06 -0.66 25.56
CA THR A 156 4.71 -1.94 25.29
C THR A 156 3.85 -3.04 25.89
N TRP A 157 3.58 -4.10 25.17
CA TRP A 157 2.66 -5.16 25.60
C TRP A 157 1.28 -4.62 26.04
N LEU A 158 0.82 -3.55 25.41
CA LEU A 158 -0.42 -2.82 25.73
C LEU A 158 -0.42 -2.15 27.11
N GLN A 159 0.70 -2.14 27.83
CA GLN A 159 0.87 -1.46 29.13
C GLN A 159 1.59 -0.11 28.91
N HIS A 160 1.32 0.85 29.79
CA HIS A 160 2.03 2.13 29.78
C HIS A 160 3.53 1.89 30.05
N ALA A 161 4.34 2.47 29.19
CA ALA A 161 5.80 2.53 29.29
C ALA A 161 6.26 4.00 29.37
N THR A 162 7.55 4.25 29.25
CA THR A 162 8.12 5.58 29.23
C THR A 162 7.46 6.49 28.18
N PRO A 163 7.44 7.81 28.40
CA PRO A 163 6.86 8.75 27.46
C PRO A 163 7.51 8.71 26.09
N VAL A 164 6.69 8.88 25.06
CA VAL A 164 7.12 9.13 23.67
C VAL A 164 6.39 10.36 23.15
N THR A 165 6.63 10.82 21.92
CA THR A 165 5.82 11.88 21.30
C THR A 165 4.90 11.31 20.23
N LEU A 166 3.76 11.97 20.01
CA LEU A 166 2.86 11.63 18.91
C LEU A 166 3.58 11.81 17.57
N GLY A 167 4.42 12.86 17.44
CA GLY A 167 5.25 13.07 16.26
C GLY A 167 6.17 11.89 15.96
N MET A 168 6.82 11.31 16.98
CA MET A 168 7.68 10.13 16.82
C MET A 168 6.85 8.90 16.35
N LYS A 169 5.65 8.71 16.85
CA LYS A 169 4.76 7.63 16.39
C LYS A 169 4.39 7.81 14.91
N ILE A 170 4.02 9.03 14.51
CA ILE A 170 3.71 9.38 13.12
C ILE A 170 4.95 9.25 12.22
N ALA A 171 6.12 9.64 12.69
CA ALA A 171 7.39 9.47 11.96
C ALA A 171 7.70 7.99 11.67
N GLY A 172 7.30 7.07 12.55
CA GLY A 172 7.39 5.64 12.30
C GLY A 172 6.53 5.19 11.11
N TRP A 173 5.31 5.72 10.97
CA TRP A 173 4.46 5.47 9.80
C TRP A 173 5.04 6.09 8.53
N LEU A 174 5.55 7.33 8.62
CA LEU A 174 6.22 8.02 7.52
C LEU A 174 7.40 7.20 6.96
N GLY A 175 8.27 6.70 7.83
CA GLY A 175 9.43 5.89 7.41
C GLY A 175 9.01 4.61 6.66
N ALA A 176 7.91 3.95 7.05
CA ALA A 176 7.38 2.79 6.34
C ALA A 176 6.84 3.16 4.95
N VAL A 177 6.14 4.30 4.83
CA VAL A 177 5.62 4.81 3.55
C VAL A 177 6.78 5.22 2.63
N THR A 178 7.79 5.92 3.13
CA THR A 178 8.99 6.32 2.35
C THR A 178 9.69 5.09 1.77
N ARG A 179 9.96 4.07 2.57
CA ARG A 179 10.57 2.81 2.08
C ARG A 179 9.68 2.07 1.07
N SER A 180 8.37 2.19 1.18
CA SER A 180 7.44 1.60 0.18
C SER A 180 7.53 2.32 -1.15
N ARG A 181 7.65 3.65 -1.16
CA ARG A 181 7.90 4.46 -2.37
C ARG A 181 9.22 4.09 -3.04
N GLN A 182 10.30 3.92 -2.25
CA GLN A 182 11.60 3.46 -2.75
C GLN A 182 11.48 2.10 -3.47
N ARG A 183 10.83 1.11 -2.83
CA ARG A 183 10.64 -0.21 -3.43
C ARG A 183 9.86 -0.17 -4.75
N LEU A 184 8.82 0.67 -4.83
CA LEU A 184 8.07 0.82 -6.08
C LEU A 184 8.93 1.41 -7.20
N GLN A 185 9.76 2.41 -6.92
CA GLN A 185 10.69 2.94 -7.92
C GLN A 185 11.72 1.91 -8.38
N GLU A 186 12.28 1.15 -7.46
CA GLU A 186 13.30 0.13 -7.76
C GLU A 186 12.75 -1.05 -8.56
N LEU A 187 11.48 -1.41 -8.38
CA LEU A 187 10.86 -2.52 -9.11
C LEU A 187 10.35 -2.14 -10.51
N LYS A 188 10.09 -0.86 -10.79
CA LYS A 188 9.53 -0.39 -12.08
C LYS A 188 10.22 -1.00 -13.32
N PRO A 189 11.56 -0.96 -13.44
CA PRO A 189 12.25 -1.52 -14.61
C PRO A 189 12.05 -3.02 -14.78
N ARG A 190 11.77 -3.74 -13.68
CA ARG A 190 11.52 -5.18 -13.70
C ARG A 190 10.08 -5.54 -13.98
N LEU A 191 9.13 -4.64 -13.64
CA LEU A 191 7.68 -4.84 -13.83
C LEU A 191 7.23 -4.41 -15.22
N LEU A 192 7.69 -3.22 -15.69
CA LEU A 192 7.21 -2.60 -16.93
C LEU A 192 7.95 -3.13 -18.14
N VAL A 193 7.77 -4.42 -18.41
CA VAL A 193 8.42 -5.16 -19.48
C VAL A 193 7.41 -5.77 -20.45
N LEU A 194 7.78 -5.81 -21.72
CA LEU A 194 6.98 -6.43 -22.77
C LEU A 194 6.91 -7.96 -22.59
N GLN A 195 5.71 -8.54 -22.73
CA GLN A 195 5.56 -9.95 -23.02
C GLN A 195 5.27 -10.12 -24.50
N PHE A 196 6.19 -10.72 -25.24
CA PHE A 196 6.02 -11.02 -26.66
C PHE A 196 6.89 -12.22 -27.03
N GLY A 197 6.29 -13.35 -27.31
CA GLY A 197 7.00 -14.61 -27.55
C GLY A 197 6.33 -15.52 -28.59
N GLY A 198 5.10 -15.23 -28.99
CA GLY A 198 4.34 -16.07 -29.88
C GLY A 198 3.93 -17.41 -29.22
N ALA A 199 3.69 -18.42 -30.01
CA ALA A 199 3.07 -19.67 -29.57
C ALA A 199 3.79 -20.37 -28.40
N SER A 200 5.10 -20.39 -28.40
CA SER A 200 5.93 -21.10 -27.41
C SER A 200 7.22 -20.35 -27.01
N GLY A 201 7.23 -19.03 -27.16
CA GLY A 201 8.36 -18.19 -26.73
C GLY A 201 9.44 -17.97 -27.79
N THR A 202 9.30 -18.48 -28.98
CA THR A 202 10.36 -18.46 -30.01
C THR A 202 10.15 -17.42 -31.11
N LEU A 203 8.96 -16.82 -31.20
CA LEU A 203 8.53 -15.92 -32.29
C LEU A 203 8.76 -16.53 -33.71
N ALA A 204 8.73 -17.85 -33.83
CA ALA A 204 9.08 -18.58 -35.06
C ALA A 204 8.25 -18.13 -36.28
N ALA A 205 7.00 -17.72 -36.08
CA ALA A 205 6.12 -17.23 -37.14
C ALA A 205 6.61 -15.93 -37.81
N LEU A 206 7.46 -15.15 -37.13
CA LEU A 206 7.97 -13.86 -37.59
C LEU A 206 9.38 -13.97 -38.24
N GLY A 207 10.02 -15.13 -38.18
CA GLY A 207 11.32 -15.37 -38.78
C GLY A 207 12.37 -14.32 -38.39
N GLU A 208 13.11 -13.80 -39.39
CA GLU A 208 14.17 -12.81 -39.18
C GLU A 208 13.64 -11.44 -38.66
N GLN A 209 12.37 -11.17 -38.85
CA GLN A 209 11.75 -9.90 -38.39
C GLN A 209 11.32 -9.93 -36.92
N ALA A 210 11.40 -11.09 -36.24
CA ALA A 210 10.94 -11.24 -34.85
C ALA A 210 11.55 -10.22 -33.90
N MET A 211 12.88 -10.11 -33.87
CA MET A 211 13.55 -9.19 -32.96
C MET A 211 13.40 -7.71 -33.34
N PRO A 212 13.45 -7.31 -34.62
CA PRO A 212 13.07 -5.96 -35.04
C PRO A 212 11.66 -5.57 -34.60
N ILE A 213 10.65 -6.45 -34.76
CA ILE A 213 9.27 -6.20 -34.32
C ILE A 213 9.19 -6.09 -32.81
N ALA A 214 9.82 -7.02 -32.05
CA ALA A 214 9.80 -6.99 -30.59
C ALA A 214 10.37 -5.67 -30.03
N ARG A 215 11.45 -5.14 -30.62
CA ARG A 215 12.01 -3.82 -30.25
C ARG A 215 11.04 -2.69 -30.58
N ALA A 216 10.50 -2.69 -31.81
CA ALA A 216 9.56 -1.67 -32.24
C ALA A 216 8.28 -1.66 -31.36
N LEU A 217 7.77 -2.85 -30.97
CA LEU A 217 6.62 -2.98 -30.10
C LEU A 217 6.92 -2.50 -28.68
N ALA A 218 8.09 -2.82 -28.14
CA ALA A 218 8.52 -2.31 -26.84
C ALA A 218 8.61 -0.78 -26.83
N ASP A 219 9.17 -0.17 -27.91
CA ASP A 219 9.23 1.28 -28.10
C ASP A 219 7.82 1.91 -28.16
N GLU A 220 6.90 1.32 -28.96
CA GLU A 220 5.52 1.79 -29.13
C GLU A 220 4.74 1.79 -27.80
N LEU A 221 4.97 0.81 -26.96
CA LEU A 221 4.28 0.66 -25.68
C LEU A 221 5.02 1.34 -24.51
N HIS A 222 6.22 1.90 -24.76
CA HIS A 222 7.11 2.42 -23.70
C HIS A 222 7.37 1.37 -22.60
N LEU A 223 7.68 0.14 -23.02
CA LEU A 223 8.04 -0.96 -22.14
C LEU A 223 9.49 -1.38 -22.41
N THR A 224 10.13 -1.98 -21.42
CA THR A 224 11.44 -2.60 -21.61
C THR A 224 11.29 -3.93 -22.36
N LEU A 225 12.14 -4.17 -23.37
CA LEU A 225 12.25 -5.49 -23.97
C LEU A 225 13.06 -6.39 -23.03
N PRO A 226 12.50 -7.49 -22.50
CA PRO A 226 13.22 -8.40 -21.62
C PRO A 226 14.21 -9.26 -22.42
N GLU A 227 15.11 -9.94 -21.71
CA GLU A 227 16.13 -10.84 -22.31
C GLU A 227 15.48 -12.03 -23.02
N GLN A 228 14.30 -12.46 -22.56
CA GLN A 228 13.50 -13.54 -23.14
C GLN A 228 12.03 -13.38 -22.76
N PRO A 229 11.09 -14.00 -23.50
CA PRO A 229 9.68 -14.06 -23.10
C PRO A 229 9.53 -14.72 -21.74
N TRP A 230 8.57 -14.19 -20.93
CA TRP A 230 8.38 -14.60 -19.54
C TRP A 230 7.02 -15.26 -19.28
N HIS A 231 6.48 -16.00 -20.26
CA HIS A 231 5.18 -16.67 -20.19
C HIS A 231 4.99 -17.49 -18.90
N THR A 232 6.04 -18.17 -18.42
CA THR A 232 6.01 -19.01 -17.21
C THR A 232 6.98 -18.54 -16.11
N GLN A 233 7.68 -17.42 -16.31
CA GLN A 233 8.52 -16.78 -15.31
C GLN A 233 7.77 -15.61 -14.67
N ARG A 234 7.07 -15.88 -13.56
CA ARG A 234 6.07 -14.95 -12.99
C ARG A 234 6.58 -14.12 -11.83
N ASP A 235 7.86 -14.20 -11.49
CA ASP A 235 8.53 -13.51 -10.39
C ASP A 235 8.29 -11.99 -10.41
N ARG A 236 8.26 -11.35 -11.58
CA ARG A 236 8.00 -9.90 -11.75
C ARG A 236 6.64 -9.46 -11.19
N LEU A 237 5.59 -10.24 -11.48
CA LEU A 237 4.24 -9.97 -10.98
C LEU A 237 4.12 -10.25 -9.48
N VAL A 238 4.77 -11.32 -9.00
CA VAL A 238 4.78 -11.69 -7.59
C VAL A 238 5.62 -10.72 -6.78
N GLU A 239 6.74 -10.19 -7.30
CA GLU A 239 7.50 -9.10 -6.68
C GLU A 239 6.60 -7.87 -6.46
N PHE A 240 5.88 -7.43 -7.49
CA PHE A 240 4.95 -6.30 -7.38
C PHE A 240 3.86 -6.56 -6.33
N GLY A 241 3.19 -7.71 -6.41
CA GLY A 241 2.22 -8.13 -5.41
C GLY A 241 2.79 -8.12 -3.99
N SER A 242 4.05 -8.59 -3.82
CA SER A 242 4.73 -8.61 -2.52
C SER A 242 4.97 -7.21 -1.97
N VAL A 243 5.38 -6.25 -2.81
CA VAL A 243 5.53 -4.85 -2.39
C VAL A 243 4.18 -4.26 -1.99
N LEU A 244 3.09 -4.57 -2.72
CA LEU A 244 1.73 -4.18 -2.33
C LEU A 244 1.33 -4.78 -0.99
N GLY A 245 1.74 -6.02 -0.70
CA GLY A 245 1.54 -6.66 0.59
C GLY A 245 2.25 -5.95 1.74
N LEU A 246 3.49 -5.48 1.52
CA LEU A 246 4.23 -4.67 2.51
C LEU A 246 3.53 -3.33 2.76
N ILE A 247 2.99 -2.70 1.71
CA ILE A 247 2.20 -1.46 1.83
C ILE A 247 0.93 -1.74 2.66
N ALA A 248 0.16 -2.77 2.31
CA ALA A 248 -1.05 -3.15 3.04
C ALA A 248 -0.77 -3.41 4.53
N GLY A 249 0.30 -4.15 4.85
CA GLY A 249 0.72 -4.44 6.22
C GLY A 249 1.08 -3.17 6.99
N SER A 250 1.81 -2.23 6.36
CA SER A 250 2.18 -0.94 6.97
C SER A 250 0.96 -0.05 7.23
N LEU A 251 0.01 -0.01 6.29
CA LEU A 251 -1.26 0.69 6.47
C LEU A 251 -2.13 0.02 7.55
N GLY A 252 -2.12 -1.32 7.62
CA GLY A 252 -2.77 -2.06 8.70
C GLY A 252 -2.20 -1.72 10.08
N LYS A 253 -0.88 -1.52 10.19
CA LYS A 253 -0.23 -1.03 11.43
C LYS A 253 -0.74 0.38 11.79
N LEU A 254 -0.81 1.30 10.84
CA LEU A 254 -1.38 2.63 11.06
C LEU A 254 -2.85 2.52 11.54
N GLY A 255 -3.67 1.73 10.85
CA GLY A 255 -5.07 1.50 11.24
C GLY A 255 -5.21 0.90 12.65
N ARG A 256 -4.33 -0.05 13.01
CA ARG A 256 -4.32 -0.64 14.35
C ARG A 256 -3.97 0.40 15.42
N ASP A 257 -2.93 1.22 15.20
CA ASP A 257 -2.55 2.27 16.14
C ASP A 257 -3.70 3.27 16.34
N ILE A 258 -4.31 3.77 15.25
CA ILE A 258 -5.44 4.69 15.33
C ILE A 258 -6.60 4.06 16.11
N SER A 259 -6.98 2.83 15.79
CA SER A 259 -8.11 2.16 16.46
C SER A 259 -7.87 1.99 17.97
N LEU A 260 -6.64 1.67 18.39
CA LEU A 260 -6.27 1.56 19.80
C LEU A 260 -6.24 2.90 20.52
N LEU A 261 -5.77 3.97 19.86
CA LEU A 261 -5.77 5.31 20.42
C LEU A 261 -7.18 5.92 20.48
N MET A 262 -8.12 5.44 19.65
CA MET A 262 -9.54 5.83 19.70
C MET A 262 -10.36 5.07 20.74
N GLN A 263 -9.85 3.98 21.34
CA GLN A 263 -10.58 3.26 22.39
C GLN A 263 -11.06 4.23 23.48
N THR A 264 -12.22 3.97 24.04
CA THR A 264 -12.83 4.82 25.09
C THR A 264 -11.86 5.08 26.23
N GLU A 265 -11.10 4.07 26.64
CA GLU A 265 -10.12 4.13 27.74
C GLU A 265 -8.92 5.00 27.35
N ALA A 266 -8.46 4.96 26.09
CA ALA A 266 -7.38 5.79 25.57
C ALA A 266 -7.88 7.19 25.18
N GLY A 267 -8.72 7.31 24.16
CA GLY A 267 -9.36 8.55 23.72
C GLY A 267 -8.39 9.66 23.33
N GLU A 268 -7.22 9.31 22.75
CA GLU A 268 -6.12 10.24 22.51
C GLU A 268 -6.13 10.84 21.10
N VAL A 269 -6.70 10.12 20.14
CA VAL A 269 -6.90 10.60 18.76
C VAL A 269 -8.25 10.12 18.23
N PHE A 270 -8.76 10.77 17.18
CA PHE A 270 -10.00 10.37 16.51
C PHE A 270 -9.87 10.58 15.00
N GLU A 271 -10.52 9.70 14.23
CA GLU A 271 -10.73 9.96 12.82
C GLU A 271 -11.59 11.20 12.60
N PRO A 272 -11.42 11.91 11.46
CA PRO A 272 -12.20 13.10 11.18
C PRO A 272 -13.69 12.81 11.16
N SER A 273 -14.45 13.69 11.83
CA SER A 273 -15.90 13.63 11.87
C SER A 273 -16.50 14.16 10.58
N ALA A 274 -17.49 13.46 10.03
CA ALA A 274 -18.30 13.91 8.90
C ALA A 274 -19.73 13.37 9.02
N PRO A 275 -20.73 14.06 8.46
CA PRO A 275 -22.10 13.57 8.45
C PRO A 275 -22.20 12.15 7.85
N GLY A 276 -22.78 11.21 8.61
CA GLY A 276 -22.93 9.81 8.19
C GLY A 276 -21.67 8.94 8.34
N LYS A 277 -20.51 9.49 8.72
CA LYS A 277 -19.27 8.73 8.89
C LYS A 277 -19.16 8.16 10.31
N GLY A 278 -19.06 6.84 10.40
CA GLY A 278 -18.73 6.14 11.66
C GLY A 278 -19.78 6.26 12.78
N GLY A 279 -20.96 6.78 12.50
CA GLY A 279 -22.01 6.95 13.48
C GLY A 279 -22.58 5.63 14.01
N SER A 280 -23.14 5.67 15.21
CA SER A 280 -23.89 4.56 15.80
C SER A 280 -25.39 4.79 15.64
N SER A 281 -26.13 3.74 15.25
CA SER A 281 -27.59 3.81 15.15
C SER A 281 -28.29 3.97 16.51
N THR A 282 -27.62 3.63 17.61
CA THR A 282 -28.19 3.60 18.96
C THR A 282 -27.50 4.55 19.96
N MET A 283 -26.25 4.90 19.71
CA MET A 283 -25.43 5.72 20.63
C MET A 283 -24.87 6.94 19.89
N PRO A 284 -25.52 8.13 20.00
CA PRO A 284 -25.15 9.31 19.21
C PRO A 284 -23.70 9.81 19.44
N HIS A 285 -23.14 9.54 20.61
CA HIS A 285 -21.78 9.94 20.98
C HIS A 285 -20.69 8.97 20.49
N LYS A 286 -21.07 7.77 20.02
CA LYS A 286 -20.11 6.75 19.60
C LYS A 286 -19.53 7.06 18.21
N ARG A 287 -18.22 7.17 18.13
CA ARG A 287 -17.46 7.39 16.89
C ARG A 287 -16.69 6.13 16.54
N ASN A 288 -17.10 5.45 15.48
CA ASN A 288 -16.43 4.22 15.04
C ASN A 288 -15.24 4.53 14.12
N PRO A 289 -14.09 3.85 14.27
CA PRO A 289 -12.92 4.02 13.41
C PRO A 289 -13.10 3.28 12.08
N VAL A 290 -13.96 3.80 11.21
CA VAL A 290 -14.34 3.13 9.94
C VAL A 290 -13.23 3.15 8.91
N GLY A 291 -12.38 4.16 8.90
CA GLY A 291 -11.19 4.21 8.06
C GLY A 291 -10.16 3.17 8.51
N ALA A 292 -9.86 3.11 9.80
CA ALA A 292 -8.97 2.09 10.37
C ALA A 292 -9.47 0.66 10.10
N ALA A 293 -10.79 0.44 10.09
CA ALA A 293 -11.38 -0.84 9.76
C ALA A 293 -11.05 -1.28 8.32
N VAL A 294 -11.07 -0.37 7.34
CA VAL A 294 -10.65 -0.65 5.96
C VAL A 294 -9.18 -1.04 5.90
N LEU A 295 -8.29 -0.27 6.57
CA LEU A 295 -6.85 -0.55 6.60
C LEU A 295 -6.54 -1.93 7.18
N ILE A 296 -7.16 -2.26 8.31
CA ILE A 296 -6.97 -3.56 8.99
C ILE A 296 -7.56 -4.69 8.15
N GLY A 297 -8.75 -4.49 7.56
CA GLY A 297 -9.41 -5.47 6.72
C GLY A 297 -8.59 -5.82 5.47
N ALA A 298 -8.05 -4.83 4.78
CA ALA A 298 -7.17 -5.03 3.63
C ALA A 298 -5.86 -5.74 4.03
N ALA A 299 -5.21 -5.29 5.12
CA ALA A 299 -4.00 -5.92 5.66
C ALA A 299 -4.22 -7.39 6.05
N THR A 300 -5.45 -7.78 6.38
CA THR A 300 -5.82 -9.17 6.70
C THR A 300 -6.07 -10.00 5.43
N ARG A 301 -6.69 -9.41 4.38
CA ARG A 301 -7.03 -10.11 3.14
C ARG A 301 -5.86 -10.31 2.19
N VAL A 302 -5.03 -9.28 2.01
CA VAL A 302 -3.92 -9.25 1.04
C VAL A 302 -2.93 -10.41 1.22
N PRO A 303 -2.51 -10.85 2.42
CA PRO A 303 -1.63 -12.01 2.58
C PRO A 303 -2.18 -13.30 1.99
N GLY A 304 -3.50 -13.54 2.08
CA GLY A 304 -4.14 -14.70 1.45
C GLY A 304 -4.07 -14.66 -0.08
N LEU A 305 -4.29 -13.47 -0.66
CA LEU A 305 -4.16 -13.27 -2.10
C LEU A 305 -2.69 -13.42 -2.56
N LEU A 306 -1.72 -12.92 -1.80
CA LEU A 306 -0.30 -13.13 -2.06
C LEU A 306 0.08 -14.62 -2.01
N SER A 307 -0.46 -15.37 -1.07
CA SER A 307 -0.25 -16.83 -1.02
C SER A 307 -0.70 -17.50 -2.33
N THR A 308 -1.81 -17.04 -2.92
CA THR A 308 -2.26 -17.52 -4.24
C THR A 308 -1.22 -17.21 -5.33
N LEU A 309 -0.70 -15.97 -5.38
CA LEU A 309 0.32 -15.60 -6.37
C LEU A 309 1.61 -16.42 -6.22
N PHE A 310 2.10 -16.62 -4.99
CA PHE A 310 3.27 -17.46 -4.74
C PHE A 310 3.03 -18.93 -5.15
N SER A 311 1.84 -19.46 -4.86
CA SER A 311 1.47 -20.81 -5.25
C SER A 311 1.33 -20.98 -6.76
N ALA A 312 1.03 -19.88 -7.48
CA ALA A 312 0.90 -19.85 -8.93
C ALA A 312 2.23 -19.64 -9.68
N MET A 313 3.34 -19.36 -8.97
CA MET A 313 4.66 -19.13 -9.62
C MET A 313 5.24 -20.33 -10.36
N PRO A 314 5.20 -21.57 -9.82
CA PRO A 314 5.85 -22.72 -10.47
C PRO A 314 5.05 -23.22 -11.66
N GLN A 315 5.01 -22.42 -12.72
CA GLN A 315 4.27 -22.70 -13.93
C GLN A 315 4.98 -23.71 -14.83
N GLU A 316 4.20 -24.58 -15.48
CA GLU A 316 4.71 -25.69 -16.28
C GLU A 316 5.11 -25.25 -17.69
N HIS A 317 6.22 -25.75 -18.16
CA HIS A 317 6.69 -25.65 -19.54
C HIS A 317 6.67 -24.21 -20.09
N GLU A 318 6.19 -24.01 -21.30
CA GLU A 318 6.10 -22.72 -22.00
C GLU A 318 4.76 -22.00 -21.77
N ARG A 319 3.76 -22.70 -21.21
CA ARG A 319 2.45 -22.10 -20.80
C ARG A 319 1.76 -22.99 -19.78
N SER A 320 1.35 -22.40 -18.68
CA SER A 320 0.75 -23.11 -17.55
C SER A 320 -0.73 -23.41 -17.72
N LEU A 321 -1.15 -24.54 -17.18
CA LEU A 321 -2.56 -24.95 -17.06
C LEU A 321 -3.07 -24.64 -15.64
N GLY A 322 -3.95 -23.67 -15.51
CA GLY A 322 -4.58 -23.30 -14.24
C GLY A 322 -3.81 -22.28 -13.40
N LEU A 323 -2.50 -22.38 -13.23
CA LEU A 323 -1.72 -21.45 -12.40
C LEU A 323 -1.69 -20.05 -13.00
N TRP A 324 -1.55 -19.90 -14.32
CA TRP A 324 -1.68 -18.60 -14.98
C TRP A 324 -3.08 -17.99 -14.78
N HIS A 325 -4.14 -18.79 -14.82
CA HIS A 325 -5.52 -18.32 -14.61
C HIS A 325 -5.73 -17.79 -13.18
N ALA A 326 -5.05 -18.35 -12.19
CA ALA A 326 -5.15 -17.92 -10.80
C ALA A 326 -4.69 -16.47 -10.57
N GLU A 327 -3.82 -15.93 -11.45
CA GLU A 327 -3.34 -14.56 -11.37
C GLU A 327 -4.37 -13.51 -11.83
N TRP A 328 -5.26 -13.87 -12.77
CA TRP A 328 -6.10 -12.92 -13.53
C TRP A 328 -6.98 -12.02 -12.68
N GLU A 329 -7.48 -12.55 -11.56
CA GLU A 329 -8.30 -11.79 -10.62
C GLU A 329 -7.52 -11.42 -9.35
N THR A 330 -6.53 -12.24 -8.96
CA THR A 330 -5.82 -12.09 -7.68
C THR A 330 -5.00 -10.80 -7.62
N LEU A 331 -4.20 -10.51 -8.64
CA LEU A 331 -3.35 -9.32 -8.66
C LEU A 331 -4.16 -8.02 -8.78
N PRO A 332 -5.18 -7.92 -9.66
CA PRO A 332 -6.12 -6.80 -9.67
C PRO A 332 -6.80 -6.55 -8.33
N GLU A 333 -7.22 -7.60 -7.62
CA GLU A 333 -7.86 -7.47 -6.31
C GLU A 333 -6.90 -6.88 -5.27
N ILE A 334 -5.64 -7.31 -5.25
CA ILE A 334 -4.61 -6.73 -4.38
C ILE A 334 -4.45 -5.23 -4.66
N CYS A 335 -4.35 -4.82 -5.94
CA CYS A 335 -4.24 -3.42 -6.33
C CYS A 335 -5.44 -2.59 -5.84
N CYS A 336 -6.66 -3.10 -6.01
CA CYS A 336 -7.87 -2.43 -5.58
C CYS A 336 -7.94 -2.24 -4.07
N LEU A 337 -7.60 -3.28 -3.28
CA LEU A 337 -7.60 -3.23 -1.81
C LEU A 337 -6.53 -2.25 -1.28
N VAL A 338 -5.32 -2.27 -1.87
CA VAL A 338 -4.24 -1.37 -1.46
C VAL A 338 -4.59 0.08 -1.78
N SER A 339 -5.12 0.35 -2.98
CA SER A 339 -5.52 1.70 -3.38
C SER A 339 -6.64 2.24 -2.48
N GLY A 340 -7.67 1.43 -2.17
CA GLY A 340 -8.72 1.82 -1.24
C GLY A 340 -8.19 2.14 0.16
N SER A 341 -7.24 1.33 0.64
CA SER A 341 -6.56 1.57 1.91
C SER A 341 -5.76 2.88 1.91
N LEU A 342 -5.04 3.20 0.83
CA LEU A 342 -4.31 4.45 0.70
C LEU A 342 -5.25 5.67 0.76
N LYS A 343 -6.38 5.64 0.06
CA LYS A 343 -7.39 6.71 0.13
C LYS A 343 -7.92 6.90 1.56
N GLN A 344 -8.20 5.80 2.26
CA GLN A 344 -8.66 5.87 3.65
C GLN A 344 -7.56 6.37 4.60
N ALA A 345 -6.31 5.93 4.43
CA ALA A 345 -5.19 6.41 5.23
C ALA A 345 -4.98 7.93 5.07
N LEU A 346 -5.05 8.42 3.82
CA LEU A 346 -4.99 9.86 3.54
C LEU A 346 -6.08 10.63 4.29
N LEU A 347 -7.34 10.20 4.19
CA LEU A 347 -8.46 10.84 4.88
C LEU A 347 -8.31 10.84 6.40
N VAL A 348 -7.83 9.74 6.97
CA VAL A 348 -7.64 9.59 8.42
C VAL A 348 -6.50 10.47 8.92
N VAL A 349 -5.36 10.47 8.23
CA VAL A 349 -4.16 11.21 8.68
C VAL A 349 -4.32 12.72 8.47
N ASP A 350 -4.91 13.13 7.34
CA ASP A 350 -5.12 14.55 7.04
C ASP A 350 -6.07 15.21 8.03
N GLY A 351 -7.17 14.54 8.36
CA GLY A 351 -8.18 15.02 9.29
C GLY A 351 -8.03 14.50 10.74
N LEU A 352 -6.84 14.02 11.14
CA LEU A 352 -6.65 13.45 12.47
C LEU A 352 -6.93 14.47 13.58
N GLU A 353 -7.93 14.18 14.41
CA GLU A 353 -8.23 14.96 15.61
C GLU A 353 -7.38 14.44 16.78
N VAL A 354 -6.69 15.33 17.48
CA VAL A 354 -5.75 14.99 18.57
C VAL A 354 -6.19 15.65 19.87
N ASP A 355 -6.37 14.87 20.92
CA ASP A 355 -6.64 15.35 22.30
C ASP A 355 -5.34 15.27 23.13
N ALA A 356 -4.51 16.32 23.06
CA ALA A 356 -3.27 16.41 23.80
C ALA A 356 -3.48 16.42 25.33
N ASP A 357 -4.59 17.00 25.81
CA ASP A 357 -4.93 17.00 27.22
C ASP A 357 -5.26 15.59 27.73
N ARG A 358 -5.94 14.79 26.89
CA ARG A 358 -6.19 13.37 27.19
C ARG A 358 -4.88 12.58 27.22
N MET A 359 -3.95 12.82 26.29
CA MET A 359 -2.62 12.22 26.32
C MET A 359 -1.89 12.52 27.63
N ALA A 360 -1.90 13.78 28.07
CA ALA A 360 -1.31 14.19 29.34
C ALA A 360 -1.99 13.52 30.54
N ARG A 361 -3.33 13.45 30.56
CA ARG A 361 -4.07 12.72 31.61
C ARG A 361 -3.70 11.23 31.63
N ASN A 362 -3.59 10.60 30.48
CA ASN A 362 -3.22 9.19 30.39
C ASN A 362 -1.79 8.91 30.88
N LEU A 363 -0.84 9.79 30.61
CA LEU A 363 0.51 9.70 31.17
C LEU A 363 0.50 9.69 32.72
N ASN A 364 -0.44 10.38 33.33
CA ASN A 364 -0.58 10.47 34.78
C ASN A 364 -1.37 9.29 35.40
N LEU A 365 -1.98 8.38 34.62
CA LEU A 365 -2.75 7.26 35.15
C LEU A 365 -1.94 6.35 36.07
N THR A 366 -0.64 6.21 35.83
CA THR A 366 0.26 5.44 36.68
C THR A 366 0.86 6.26 37.82
N GLN A 367 0.38 7.46 38.06
CA GLN A 367 0.81 8.34 39.15
C GLN A 367 2.34 8.52 39.21
N GLY A 368 2.97 8.73 38.03
CA GLY A 368 4.41 8.97 37.90
C GLY A 368 5.29 7.71 37.83
N LEU A 369 4.71 6.51 37.98
CA LEU A 369 5.50 5.25 37.96
C LEU A 369 6.21 5.01 36.62
N VAL A 370 5.66 5.47 35.49
CA VAL A 370 6.31 5.38 34.18
C VAL A 370 7.63 6.15 34.07
N LEU A 371 7.89 7.05 35.04
CA LEU A 371 9.10 7.87 35.12
C LEU A 371 10.08 7.39 36.20
N ALA A 372 9.80 6.28 36.86
CA ALA A 372 10.66 5.71 37.88
C ALA A 372 12.09 5.48 37.37
N GLU A 373 12.26 5.09 36.11
CA GLU A 373 13.55 4.91 35.46
C GLU A 373 14.41 6.18 35.46
N ALA A 374 13.80 7.34 35.18
CA ALA A 374 14.49 8.64 35.19
C ALA A 374 15.10 8.94 36.57
N VAL A 375 14.34 8.68 37.62
CA VAL A 375 14.80 8.83 39.01
C VAL A 375 15.90 7.80 39.33
N SER A 376 15.70 6.53 38.91
CA SER A 376 16.66 5.45 39.16
C SER A 376 18.04 5.75 38.61
N ILE A 377 18.12 6.27 37.37
CA ILE A 377 19.38 6.57 36.70
C ILE A 377 20.18 7.63 37.47
N VAL A 378 19.52 8.73 37.87
CA VAL A 378 20.18 9.82 38.58
C VAL A 378 20.58 9.42 40.02
N LEU A 379 19.69 8.73 40.71
CA LEU A 379 19.95 8.22 42.07
C LEU A 379 21.12 7.22 42.07
N ALA A 380 21.19 6.33 41.07
CA ALA A 380 22.27 5.36 40.94
C ALA A 380 23.65 5.97 40.81
N GLN A 381 23.77 7.17 40.22
CA GLN A 381 25.03 7.91 40.13
C GLN A 381 25.50 8.41 41.50
N ARG A 382 24.61 8.59 42.45
CA ARG A 382 24.89 9.15 43.79
C ARG A 382 25.09 8.08 44.86
N VAL A 383 24.24 7.05 44.88
CA VAL A 383 24.22 6.02 45.95
C VAL A 383 24.63 4.61 45.46
N GLY A 384 24.97 4.48 44.16
CA GLY A 384 25.23 3.18 43.54
C GLY A 384 23.94 2.49 43.04
N ARG A 385 24.12 1.60 42.04
CA ARG A 385 23.01 0.99 41.29
C ARG A 385 22.07 0.15 42.14
N ASP A 386 22.63 -0.72 42.98
CA ASP A 386 21.83 -1.68 43.77
C ASP A 386 21.01 -0.96 44.84
N THR A 387 21.62 0.04 45.52
CA THR A 387 20.94 0.88 46.52
C THR A 387 19.82 1.69 45.89
N ALA A 388 20.09 2.36 44.76
CA ALA A 388 19.07 3.12 44.04
C ALA A 388 17.92 2.24 43.58
N HIS A 389 18.19 1.07 43.03
CA HIS A 389 17.16 0.13 42.59
C HIS A 389 16.27 -0.34 43.75
N HIS A 390 16.88 -0.73 44.86
CA HIS A 390 16.13 -1.19 46.03
C HIS A 390 15.24 -0.08 46.64
N LEU A 391 15.79 1.13 46.81
CA LEU A 391 15.03 2.27 47.30
C LEU A 391 13.86 2.60 46.40
N LEU A 392 14.09 2.65 45.08
CA LEU A 392 13.04 2.99 44.14
C LEU A 392 11.97 1.90 44.06
N GLU A 393 12.35 0.62 44.11
CA GLU A 393 11.39 -0.48 44.16
C GLU A 393 10.45 -0.37 45.37
N GLN A 394 11.02 -0.04 46.55
CA GLN A 394 10.23 0.17 47.77
C GLN A 394 9.30 1.37 47.65
N CYS A 395 9.78 2.51 47.11
CA CYS A 395 8.96 3.68 46.88
C CYS A 395 7.83 3.41 45.87
N CYS A 396 8.10 2.69 44.79
CA CYS A 396 7.09 2.29 43.81
C CYS A 396 6.03 1.38 44.44
N LYS A 397 6.41 0.35 45.19
CA LYS A 397 5.47 -0.53 45.91
C LYS A 397 4.61 0.27 46.89
N ARG A 398 5.20 1.22 47.63
CA ARG A 398 4.47 2.10 48.55
C ARG A 398 3.52 3.03 47.80
N ALA A 399 3.94 3.63 46.67
CA ALA A 399 3.10 4.49 45.84
C ALA A 399 1.83 3.74 45.35
N VAL A 400 1.98 2.49 44.91
CA VAL A 400 0.88 1.65 44.49
C VAL A 400 -0.05 1.31 45.67
N ALA A 401 0.52 0.86 46.80
CA ALA A 401 -0.26 0.45 47.97
C ALA A 401 -1.05 1.60 48.61
N GLU A 402 -0.44 2.80 48.67
CA GLU A 402 -1.03 4.02 49.24
C GLU A 402 -1.87 4.80 48.23
N GLN A 403 -1.91 4.40 46.94
CA GLN A 403 -2.55 5.13 45.84
C GLN A 403 -2.07 6.62 45.79
N ARG A 404 -0.79 6.84 45.94
CA ARG A 404 -0.17 8.16 45.96
C ARG A 404 0.79 8.32 44.78
N HIS A 405 0.87 9.56 44.28
CA HIS A 405 1.83 9.87 43.23
C HIS A 405 3.27 9.59 43.69
N LEU A 406 4.07 8.95 42.83
CA LEU A 406 5.46 8.57 43.11
C LEU A 406 6.29 9.76 43.60
N ARG A 407 6.06 10.97 43.05
CA ARG A 407 6.70 12.22 43.50
C ARG A 407 6.52 12.50 44.98
N ALA A 408 5.31 12.28 45.52
CA ALA A 408 5.01 12.51 46.96
C ALA A 408 5.72 11.47 47.82
N VAL A 409 5.69 10.18 47.39
CA VAL A 409 6.34 9.10 48.12
C VAL A 409 7.87 9.26 48.16
N LEU A 410 8.48 9.67 47.05
CA LEU A 410 9.91 9.97 46.99
C LEU A 410 10.30 11.18 47.86
N GLY A 411 9.42 12.17 47.95
CA GLY A 411 9.60 13.34 48.80
C GLY A 411 9.52 13.03 50.30
N ASP A 412 8.82 11.97 50.69
CA ASP A 412 8.73 11.51 52.08
C ASP A 412 9.87 10.53 52.45
N GLU A 413 10.71 10.11 51.48
CA GLU A 413 11.79 9.14 51.74
C GLU A 413 13.10 9.84 52.06
N PRO A 414 13.57 9.77 53.34
CA PRO A 414 14.75 10.50 53.74
C PRO A 414 16.04 10.16 52.96
N GLN A 415 16.19 8.90 52.55
CA GLN A 415 17.35 8.44 51.78
C GLN A 415 17.32 9.00 50.35
N VAL A 416 16.15 9.27 49.80
CA VAL A 416 16.01 9.93 48.48
C VAL A 416 16.20 11.43 48.61
N THR A 417 15.57 12.07 49.60
CA THR A 417 15.61 13.51 49.78
C THR A 417 16.98 14.03 50.28
N ALA A 418 17.82 13.15 50.85
CA ALA A 418 19.21 13.47 51.12
C ALA A 418 20.04 13.64 49.85
N GLU A 419 19.67 13.01 48.76
CA GLU A 419 20.40 12.99 47.50
C GLU A 419 19.76 13.84 46.41
N LEU A 420 18.43 13.91 46.38
CA LEU A 420 17.64 14.61 45.36
C LEU A 420 16.77 15.70 45.97
N SER A 421 16.98 16.93 45.54
CA SER A 421 16.12 18.06 45.94
C SER A 421 14.69 17.93 45.37
N ALA A 422 13.78 18.68 45.98
CA ALA A 422 12.39 18.76 45.51
C ALA A 422 12.31 19.18 44.02
N THR A 423 13.12 20.15 43.61
CA THR A 423 13.19 20.68 42.25
C THR A 423 13.72 19.61 41.26
N GLU A 424 14.74 18.84 41.67
CA GLU A 424 15.22 17.72 40.82
C GLU A 424 14.19 16.63 40.66
N LEU A 425 13.46 16.26 41.71
CA LEU A 425 12.37 15.29 41.64
C LEU A 425 11.24 15.78 40.73
N ASP A 426 10.88 17.08 40.78
CA ASP A 426 9.87 17.68 39.89
C ASP A 426 10.34 17.65 38.43
N HIS A 427 11.63 17.89 38.19
CA HIS A 427 12.22 17.80 36.86
C HIS A 427 12.22 16.37 36.29
N LEU A 428 12.69 15.39 37.09
CA LEU A 428 12.79 13.99 36.70
C LEU A 428 11.42 13.32 36.47
N LEU A 429 10.40 13.76 37.18
CA LEU A 429 9.04 13.24 37.09
C LEU A 429 8.14 14.06 36.14
N ASN A 430 8.74 14.95 35.34
CA ASN A 430 8.03 15.64 34.25
C ASN A 430 8.19 14.84 32.95
N PRO A 431 7.11 14.32 32.35
CA PRO A 431 7.19 13.54 31.12
C PRO A 431 7.88 14.27 29.96
N ALA A 432 7.76 15.61 29.89
CA ALA A 432 8.38 16.40 28.83
C ALA A 432 9.93 16.40 28.88
N HIS A 433 10.50 16.05 30.03
CA HIS A 433 11.97 15.99 30.20
C HIS A 433 12.54 14.57 29.99
N TYR A 434 11.67 13.58 29.72
CA TYR A 434 12.10 12.19 29.52
C TYR A 434 11.67 11.62 28.16
N LEU A 435 11.86 12.41 27.11
CA LEU A 435 11.51 12.07 25.73
C LEU A 435 12.70 11.55 24.90
N GLY A 436 13.90 11.54 25.49
CA GLY A 436 15.13 11.06 24.84
C GLY A 436 15.35 11.69 23.47
N GLN A 437 15.52 10.87 22.46
CA GLN A 437 15.78 11.27 21.07
C GLN A 437 14.51 11.38 20.21
N ALA A 438 13.32 11.47 20.79
CA ALA A 438 12.07 11.47 20.04
C ALA A 438 12.03 12.57 18.95
N HIS A 439 12.53 13.78 19.27
CA HIS A 439 12.63 14.89 18.33
C HIS A 439 13.58 14.56 17.15
N THR A 440 14.77 14.06 17.47
CA THR A 440 15.78 13.67 16.47
C THR A 440 15.27 12.60 15.51
N TRP A 441 14.48 11.63 16.01
CA TRP A 441 13.89 10.60 15.14
C TRP A 441 12.85 11.18 14.19
N VAL A 442 12.07 12.17 14.62
CA VAL A 442 11.14 12.88 13.73
C VAL A 442 11.91 13.64 12.64
N GLU A 443 12.92 14.40 13.01
CA GLU A 443 13.74 15.16 12.06
C GLU A 443 14.39 14.25 11.00
N ARG A 444 14.94 13.12 11.43
CA ARG A 444 15.57 12.16 10.52
C ARG A 444 14.56 11.53 9.55
N ALA A 445 13.38 11.14 10.03
CA ALA A 445 12.36 10.56 9.16
C ALA A 445 11.82 11.57 8.13
N VAL A 446 11.65 12.83 8.54
CA VAL A 446 11.25 13.91 7.64
C VAL A 446 12.35 14.22 6.62
N ALA A 447 13.61 14.27 7.06
CA ALA A 447 14.74 14.50 6.16
C ALA A 447 14.90 13.39 5.12
N GLU A 448 14.72 12.12 5.49
CA GLU A 448 14.71 10.98 4.56
C GLU A 448 13.59 11.11 3.52
N HIS A 449 12.38 11.47 3.95
CA HIS A 449 11.26 11.73 3.05
C HIS A 449 11.56 12.85 2.05
N VAL A 450 12.11 13.98 2.52
CA VAL A 450 12.45 15.14 1.67
C VAL A 450 13.54 14.75 0.66
N ALA A 451 14.61 14.09 1.12
CA ALA A 451 15.69 13.64 0.24
C ALA A 451 15.22 12.69 -0.87
N PHE A 452 14.25 11.81 -0.57
CA PHE A 452 13.66 10.92 -1.56
C PHE A 452 12.73 11.65 -2.54
N SER A 453 12.14 12.77 -2.15
CA SER A 453 11.17 13.52 -2.97
C SER A 453 11.84 14.63 -3.82
N ALA A 454 13.13 14.92 -3.58
CA ALA A 454 13.96 15.84 -4.35
C ALA A 454 14.53 15.17 -5.60
#